data_4f1cb661df4281afe60422ec27f8f71b
#
_entry.id   4f1cb661df4281afe60422ec27f8f71b
#
_cell.length_a   1.000
_cell.length_b   1.000
_cell.length_c   1.000
_cell.angle_alpha   90.00
_cell.angle_beta   90.00
_cell.angle_gamma   90.00
#
_symmetry.space_group_name_H-M   'P 1'
#
loop_
_entity.id
_entity.type
_entity.pdbx_description
1 polymer ?
#
loop_
_entity_poly.entity_id
_entity_poly.type
_entity_poly.pdbx_seq_one_letter_code
_entity_poly.pdbx_strand_id
1 'polypeptide(L)'
;ASRGLGDVYKRQVYGSLFMRAQKIVKDAQVLFFTPPMIPGYSASSDIELNMQDKTGGDLEKFFEVTKQYTAALTARPEIKSAQSTFNPNFPQYMIDIDAAACKKVGISPSDILATMQGYYGGLYASNFNRFGKMYRVMVQADPALRTNLESLKNIKVRNGNEMAPISQFVSIKKVYGPDIISRFNMYTSIKVMVAPADGYTSGQALKAIEEVASTTLPTGFGYELGGMAREEAETSGSTTGLIFLLCFVFVYLLLSAQYESYILPLAVLLSIPFGLMGSFLFVQGLSLIHISEPT
;
A
#
# COMPACT_ATOMS: atom_id res chain seq x y z
N ALA A 1 20.65 7.53 15.67
CA ALA A 1 20.45 6.95 14.34
C ALA A 1 21.06 7.90 13.32
N SER A 2 22.26 7.57 12.81
CA SER A 2 22.92 8.34 11.74
C SER A 2 22.14 8.16 10.46
N ARG A 3 21.35 9.15 10.12
CA ARG A 3 20.74 9.23 8.78
C ARG A 3 21.85 9.60 7.82
N GLY A 4 22.21 8.69 6.92
CA GLY A 4 23.22 8.95 5.90
C GLY A 4 22.83 10.15 5.03
N LEU A 5 23.82 10.84 4.46
CA LEU A 5 23.67 11.96 3.53
C LEU A 5 22.63 11.67 2.43
N GLY A 6 22.52 10.41 1.98
CA GLY A 6 21.52 9.97 1.01
C GLY A 6 20.07 10.16 1.46
N ASP A 7 19.77 10.04 2.76
CA ASP A 7 18.41 10.22 3.29
C ASP A 7 18.03 11.70 3.43
N VAL A 8 19.00 12.57 3.73
CA VAL A 8 18.80 14.02 3.76
C VAL A 8 18.51 14.55 2.36
N TYR A 9 19.26 14.09 1.34
CA TYR A 9 19.02 14.44 -0.05
C TYR A 9 17.67 13.95 -0.56
N LYS A 10 17.33 12.71 -0.27
CA LYS A 10 16.01 12.15 -0.63
C LYS A 10 14.87 12.98 -0.04
N ARG A 11 14.96 13.38 1.24
CA ARG A 11 13.94 14.22 1.90
C ARG A 11 13.81 15.59 1.28
N GLN A 12 14.92 16.24 0.94
CA GLN A 12 14.88 17.53 0.24
C GLN A 12 14.23 17.41 -1.13
N VAL A 13 14.57 16.38 -1.88
CA VAL A 13 13.96 16.11 -3.19
C VAL A 13 12.46 15.84 -3.05
N TYR A 14 12.04 14.94 -2.15
CA TYR A 14 10.61 14.67 -1.91
C TYR A 14 9.85 15.91 -1.44
N GLY A 15 10.41 16.68 -0.51
CA GLY A 15 9.83 17.94 -0.04
C GLY A 15 9.64 18.96 -1.16
N SER A 16 10.66 19.14 -2.02
CA SER A 16 10.58 20.05 -3.16
C SER A 16 9.59 19.58 -4.23
N LEU A 17 9.52 18.27 -4.49
CA LEU A 17 8.56 17.69 -5.42
C LEU A 17 7.13 17.85 -4.91
N PHE A 18 6.89 17.61 -3.63
CA PHE A 18 5.59 17.77 -2.99
C PHE A 18 5.10 19.23 -3.08
N MET A 19 5.96 20.19 -2.74
CA MET A 19 5.64 21.60 -2.83
C MET A 19 5.35 22.07 -4.28
N ARG A 20 6.10 21.54 -5.25
CA ARG A 20 5.85 21.82 -6.68
C ARG A 20 4.58 21.17 -7.18
N ALA A 21 4.32 19.92 -6.80
CA ALA A 21 3.12 19.20 -7.18
C ALA A 21 1.85 19.91 -6.69
N GLN A 22 1.82 20.36 -5.44
CA GLN A 22 0.68 21.12 -4.89
C GLN A 22 0.42 22.45 -5.63
N LYS A 23 1.46 23.08 -6.18
CA LYS A 23 1.29 24.32 -6.96
C LYS A 23 0.72 24.06 -8.36
N ILE A 24 1.10 22.94 -8.98
CA ILE A 24 0.77 22.62 -10.37
C ILE A 24 -0.54 21.86 -10.48
N VAL A 25 -0.74 20.88 -9.59
CA VAL A 25 -1.90 19.99 -9.62
C VAL A 25 -2.92 20.46 -8.58
N LYS A 26 -4.02 21.07 -9.07
CA LYS A 26 -5.10 21.58 -8.22
C LYS A 26 -6.29 20.62 -8.11
N ASP A 27 -6.46 19.76 -9.10
CA ASP A 27 -7.63 18.91 -9.27
C ASP A 27 -7.38 17.45 -8.85
N ALA A 28 -6.20 17.16 -8.27
CA ALA A 28 -5.86 15.82 -7.79
C ALA A 28 -4.96 15.88 -6.54
N GLN A 29 -5.08 14.85 -5.70
CA GLN A 29 -4.20 14.65 -4.56
C GLN A 29 -2.97 13.85 -5.01
N VAL A 30 -1.78 14.44 -4.85
CA VAL A 30 -0.52 13.79 -5.18
C VAL A 30 0.12 13.29 -3.91
N LEU A 31 0.37 11.97 -3.84
CA LEU A 31 1.01 11.30 -2.72
C LEU A 31 2.36 10.76 -3.17
N PHE A 32 3.38 10.95 -2.33
CA PHE A 32 4.72 10.42 -2.56
C PHE A 32 5.03 9.36 -1.50
N PHE A 33 5.39 8.17 -1.95
CA PHE A 33 5.80 7.07 -1.08
C PHE A 33 7.28 6.76 -1.29
N THR A 34 7.98 6.47 -0.20
CA THR A 34 9.35 5.94 -0.28
C THR A 34 9.30 4.44 -0.57
N PRO A 35 10.17 3.93 -1.46
CA PRO A 35 10.22 2.50 -1.72
C PRO A 35 10.59 1.72 -0.45
N PRO A 36 10.08 0.48 -0.29
CA PRO A 36 10.39 -0.35 0.86
C PRO A 36 11.86 -0.76 0.87
N MET A 37 12.40 -1.05 2.06
CA MET A 37 13.77 -1.54 2.20
C MET A 37 13.98 -2.90 1.51
N ILE A 38 12.95 -3.76 1.56
CA ILE A 38 12.96 -5.10 0.94
C ILE A 38 11.89 -5.12 -0.15
N PRO A 39 12.29 -5.22 -1.43
CA PRO A 39 11.33 -5.30 -2.53
C PRO A 39 10.40 -6.52 -2.38
N GLY A 40 9.10 -6.31 -2.62
CA GLY A 40 8.08 -7.36 -2.59
C GLY A 40 7.37 -7.54 -1.25
N TYR A 41 7.85 -6.95 -0.16
CA TYR A 41 7.19 -7.05 1.16
C TYR A 41 6.10 -6.00 1.38
N SER A 42 6.28 -4.81 0.84
CA SER A 42 5.30 -3.71 0.95
C SER A 42 5.39 -2.79 -0.26
N ALA A 43 4.39 -1.95 -0.47
CA ALA A 43 4.41 -0.91 -1.49
C ALA A 43 5.26 0.31 -1.09
N SER A 44 5.45 0.54 0.22
CA SER A 44 6.25 1.64 0.75
C SER A 44 7.00 1.23 2.02
N SER A 45 7.85 2.11 2.53
CA SER A 45 8.54 1.93 3.81
C SER A 45 7.65 2.21 5.03
N ASP A 46 6.42 2.63 4.81
CA ASP A 46 5.46 2.94 5.85
C ASP A 46 4.86 1.67 6.47
N ILE A 47 4.30 1.80 7.67
CA ILE A 47 3.56 0.72 8.32
C ILE A 47 2.25 0.51 7.58
N GLU A 48 2.05 -0.67 7.05
CA GLU A 48 0.83 -1.06 6.36
C GLU A 48 -0.20 -1.61 7.34
N LEU A 49 -1.38 -0.98 7.39
CA LEU A 49 -2.53 -1.44 8.16
C LEU A 49 -3.64 -1.84 7.20
N ASN A 50 -4.19 -3.02 7.40
CA ASN A 50 -5.38 -3.49 6.71
C ASN A 50 -6.55 -3.38 7.69
N MET A 51 -7.27 -2.24 7.62
CA MET A 51 -8.51 -2.05 8.38
C MET A 51 -9.54 -3.07 7.91
N GLN A 52 -10.30 -3.66 8.83
CA GLN A 52 -11.25 -4.73 8.52
C GLN A 52 -12.63 -4.39 9.05
N ASP A 53 -13.64 -4.58 8.20
CA ASP A 53 -15.03 -4.64 8.61
C ASP A 53 -15.46 -6.11 8.79
N LYS A 54 -15.67 -6.50 10.05
CA LYS A 54 -16.12 -7.83 10.45
C LYS A 54 -17.65 -7.91 10.55
N THR A 55 -18.35 -6.78 10.40
CA THR A 55 -19.82 -6.71 10.47
C THR A 55 -20.47 -7.06 9.13
N GLY A 56 -19.76 -6.88 8.01
CA GLY A 56 -20.30 -7.02 6.66
C GLY A 56 -21.33 -5.93 6.34
N GLY A 57 -21.23 -4.78 7.02
CA GLY A 57 -22.18 -3.69 6.91
C GLY A 57 -21.89 -2.73 5.75
N ASP A 58 -22.33 -1.50 5.92
CA ASP A 58 -22.21 -0.44 4.92
C ASP A 58 -20.78 0.06 4.77
N LEU A 59 -20.32 0.15 3.53
CA LEU A 59 -18.98 0.60 3.18
C LEU A 59 -18.74 2.09 3.53
N GLU A 60 -19.77 2.93 3.46
CA GLU A 60 -19.66 4.33 3.86
C GLU A 60 -19.37 4.47 5.36
N LYS A 61 -20.09 3.70 6.18
CA LYS A 61 -19.83 3.64 7.62
C LYS A 61 -18.43 3.15 7.93
N PHE A 62 -17.96 2.13 7.21
CA PHE A 62 -16.59 1.62 7.37
C PHE A 62 -15.55 2.68 7.00
N PHE A 63 -15.78 3.42 5.93
CA PHE A 63 -14.92 4.52 5.53
C PHE A 63 -14.86 5.63 6.60
N GLU A 64 -16.01 6.02 7.17
CA GLU A 64 -16.04 7.03 8.23
C GLU A 64 -15.32 6.57 9.51
N VAL A 65 -15.46 5.31 9.90
CA VAL A 65 -14.67 4.72 11.01
C VAL A 65 -13.18 4.77 10.70
N THR A 66 -12.79 4.38 9.49
CA THR A 66 -11.39 4.42 9.06
C THR A 66 -10.84 5.85 9.08
N LYS A 67 -11.63 6.83 8.65
CA LYS A 67 -11.25 8.24 8.65
C LYS A 67 -11.09 8.79 10.08
N GLN A 68 -11.98 8.45 11.00
CA GLN A 68 -11.84 8.81 12.42
C GLN A 68 -10.59 8.20 13.03
N TYR A 69 -10.33 6.94 12.74
CA TYR A 69 -9.14 6.23 13.21
C TYR A 69 -7.83 6.85 12.65
N THR A 70 -7.77 7.14 11.35
CA THR A 70 -6.60 7.79 10.74
C THR A 70 -6.37 9.20 11.26
N ALA A 71 -7.44 9.95 11.56
CA ALA A 71 -7.33 11.26 12.20
C ALA A 71 -6.79 11.15 13.63
N ALA A 72 -7.27 10.20 14.42
CA ALA A 72 -6.78 9.94 15.77
C ALA A 72 -5.30 9.48 15.76
N LEU A 73 -4.89 8.67 14.80
CA LEU A 73 -3.50 8.28 14.60
C LEU A 73 -2.61 9.48 14.27
N THR A 74 -3.06 10.35 13.38
CA THR A 74 -2.29 11.54 12.96
C THR A 74 -2.14 12.57 14.10
N ALA A 75 -3.02 12.53 15.09
CA ALA A 75 -2.91 13.39 16.29
C ALA A 75 -1.82 12.91 17.28
N ARG A 76 -1.26 11.72 17.11
CA ARG A 76 -0.22 11.17 17.97
C ARG A 76 1.17 11.72 17.60
N PRO A 77 2.02 12.05 18.57
CA PRO A 77 3.38 12.56 18.28
C PRO A 77 4.30 11.52 17.63
N GLU A 78 4.03 10.22 17.82
CA GLU A 78 4.78 9.12 17.23
C GLU A 78 4.51 8.94 15.74
N ILE A 79 3.42 9.52 15.23
CA ILE A 79 2.93 9.32 13.86
C ILE A 79 3.00 10.63 13.08
N LYS A 80 3.67 10.60 11.94
CA LYS A 80 3.78 11.74 11.04
C LYS A 80 2.55 11.92 10.17
N SER A 81 2.03 10.82 9.65
CA SER A 81 0.83 10.81 8.82
C SER A 81 0.22 9.41 8.77
N ALA A 82 -1.11 9.35 8.69
CA ALA A 82 -1.87 8.13 8.44
C ALA A 82 -2.81 8.41 7.27
N GLN A 83 -2.65 7.69 6.15
CA GLN A 83 -3.37 7.98 4.92
C GLN A 83 -3.90 6.71 4.27
N SER A 84 -5.08 6.81 3.66
CA SER A 84 -5.65 5.76 2.83
C SER A 84 -5.82 6.26 1.39
N THR A 85 -5.61 5.38 0.43
CA THR A 85 -5.88 5.64 -0.98
C THR A 85 -7.32 5.29 -1.37
N PHE A 86 -8.10 4.73 -0.46
CA PHE A 86 -9.49 4.36 -0.71
C PHE A 86 -10.36 5.60 -0.89
N ASN A 87 -11.11 5.63 -1.98
CA ASN A 87 -12.07 6.69 -2.29
C ASN A 87 -13.46 6.08 -2.51
N PRO A 88 -14.42 6.31 -1.60
CA PRO A 88 -15.79 5.82 -1.75
C PRO A 88 -16.58 6.56 -2.83
N ASN A 89 -16.14 7.76 -3.21
CA ASN A 89 -16.83 8.65 -4.14
C ASN A 89 -16.10 8.78 -5.48
N PHE A 90 -15.55 7.68 -5.97
CA PHE A 90 -14.93 7.67 -7.29
C PHE A 90 -16.00 7.84 -8.37
N PRO A 91 -15.85 8.83 -9.30
CA PRO A 91 -16.84 9.07 -10.34
C PRO A 91 -16.87 7.92 -11.35
N GLN A 92 -18.04 7.35 -11.56
CA GLN A 92 -18.29 6.26 -12.47
C GLN A 92 -19.46 6.59 -13.38
N TYR A 93 -19.55 5.91 -14.51
CA TYR A 93 -20.69 6.02 -15.41
C TYR A 93 -21.45 4.71 -15.42
N MET A 94 -22.67 4.74 -14.92
CA MET A 94 -23.58 3.61 -15.02
C MET A 94 -24.25 3.63 -16.38
N ILE A 95 -24.19 2.51 -17.06
CA ILE A 95 -24.79 2.30 -18.37
C ILE A 95 -26.03 1.46 -18.15
N ASP A 96 -27.19 2.04 -18.49
CA ASP A 96 -28.48 1.38 -18.45
C ASP A 96 -28.92 1.07 -19.87
N ILE A 97 -29.20 -0.21 -20.16
CA ILE A 97 -29.58 -0.68 -21.48
C ILE A 97 -31.08 -0.87 -21.56
N ASP A 98 -31.73 -0.18 -22.48
CA ASP A 98 -33.16 -0.39 -22.77
C ASP A 98 -33.35 -1.72 -23.52
N ALA A 99 -33.60 -2.79 -22.78
CA ALA A 99 -33.84 -4.10 -23.30
C ALA A 99 -35.09 -4.18 -24.20
N ALA A 100 -36.09 -3.30 -23.96
CA ALA A 100 -37.31 -3.28 -24.78
C ALA A 100 -37.05 -2.66 -26.16
N ALA A 101 -36.26 -1.57 -26.20
CA ALA A 101 -35.80 -0.96 -27.44
C ALA A 101 -34.92 -1.94 -28.25
N CYS A 102 -34.00 -2.62 -27.57
CA CYS A 102 -33.13 -3.64 -28.19
C CYS A 102 -33.94 -4.76 -28.83
N LYS A 103 -34.96 -5.29 -28.12
CA LYS A 103 -35.81 -6.38 -28.63
C LYS A 103 -36.64 -5.97 -29.85
N LYS A 104 -37.13 -4.73 -29.91
CA LYS A 104 -37.88 -4.21 -31.05
C LYS A 104 -37.07 -4.22 -32.35
N VAL A 105 -35.78 -4.00 -32.26
CA VAL A 105 -34.85 -3.90 -33.40
C VAL A 105 -34.09 -5.21 -33.64
N GLY A 106 -34.21 -6.19 -32.74
CA GLY A 106 -33.56 -7.48 -32.86
C GLY A 106 -32.11 -7.52 -32.42
N ILE A 107 -31.67 -6.53 -31.65
CA ILE A 107 -30.31 -6.46 -31.08
C ILE A 107 -30.31 -7.11 -29.69
N SER A 108 -29.31 -7.94 -29.42
CA SER A 108 -29.13 -8.48 -28.07
C SER A 108 -28.42 -7.47 -27.14
N PRO A 109 -28.88 -7.30 -25.90
CA PRO A 109 -28.12 -6.53 -24.90
C PRO A 109 -26.66 -7.01 -24.71
N SER A 110 -26.42 -8.33 -24.91
CA SER A 110 -25.07 -8.90 -24.84
C SER A 110 -24.14 -8.36 -25.94
N ASP A 111 -24.69 -8.12 -27.16
CA ASP A 111 -23.89 -7.55 -28.26
C ASP A 111 -23.50 -6.12 -28.02
N ILE A 112 -24.38 -5.36 -27.35
CA ILE A 112 -24.06 -4.00 -26.89
C ILE A 112 -22.93 -4.03 -25.86
N LEU A 113 -23.02 -4.89 -24.84
CA LEU A 113 -21.99 -5.03 -23.80
C LEU A 113 -20.66 -5.49 -24.38
N ALA A 114 -20.67 -6.48 -25.30
CA ALA A 114 -19.46 -6.96 -25.96
C ALA A 114 -18.80 -5.88 -26.83
N THR A 115 -19.60 -5.07 -27.53
CA THR A 115 -19.12 -3.94 -28.30
C THR A 115 -18.47 -2.90 -27.39
N MET A 116 -19.12 -2.53 -26.29
CA MET A 116 -18.59 -1.58 -25.30
C MET A 116 -17.33 -2.11 -24.60
N GLN A 117 -17.29 -3.40 -24.30
CA GLN A 117 -16.09 -4.05 -23.78
C GLN A 117 -14.91 -3.91 -24.74
N GLY A 118 -15.12 -4.16 -26.05
CA GLY A 118 -14.09 -3.98 -27.06
C GLY A 118 -13.58 -2.54 -27.16
N TYR A 119 -14.49 -1.56 -27.03
CA TYR A 119 -14.09 -0.15 -27.10
C TYR A 119 -13.37 0.34 -25.84
N TYR A 120 -13.93 0.11 -24.64
CA TYR A 120 -13.44 0.68 -23.38
C TYR A 120 -12.55 -0.28 -22.57
N GLY A 121 -12.98 -1.53 -22.42
CA GLY A 121 -12.30 -2.52 -21.57
C GLY A 121 -11.17 -3.28 -22.25
N GLY A 122 -11.23 -3.35 -23.57
CA GLY A 122 -10.38 -4.22 -24.36
C GLY A 122 -10.89 -5.67 -24.45
N LEU A 123 -10.84 -6.22 -25.64
CA LEU A 123 -11.21 -7.61 -25.94
C LEU A 123 -9.95 -8.46 -26.05
N TYR A 124 -9.87 -9.49 -25.24
CA TYR A 124 -8.84 -10.51 -25.39
C TYR A 124 -9.14 -11.35 -26.63
N ALA A 125 -8.29 -11.25 -27.66
CA ALA A 125 -8.48 -11.90 -28.94
C ALA A 125 -7.75 -13.25 -29.04
N SER A 126 -6.46 -13.29 -28.66
CA SER A 126 -5.64 -14.50 -28.76
C SER A 126 -4.32 -14.36 -27.99
N ASN A 127 -3.51 -15.42 -28.04
CA ASN A 127 -2.11 -15.39 -27.60
C ASN A 127 -1.19 -15.66 -28.78
N PHE A 128 0.03 -15.14 -28.72
CA PHE A 128 1.12 -15.55 -29.58
C PHE A 128 2.41 -15.78 -28.77
N ASN A 129 3.23 -16.71 -29.22
CA ASN A 129 4.51 -16.99 -28.60
C ASN A 129 5.63 -16.35 -29.40
N ARG A 130 6.50 -15.57 -28.73
CA ARG A 130 7.71 -14.97 -29.32
C ARG A 130 8.82 -14.91 -28.27
N PHE A 131 10.03 -15.22 -28.67
CA PHE A 131 11.19 -15.24 -27.78
C PHE A 131 11.02 -16.10 -26.50
N GLY A 132 10.34 -17.24 -26.61
CA GLY A 132 10.08 -18.14 -25.49
C GLY A 132 9.07 -17.60 -24.44
N LYS A 133 8.37 -16.49 -24.75
CA LYS A 133 7.33 -15.89 -23.90
C LYS A 133 6.01 -15.85 -24.62
N MET A 134 4.93 -16.04 -23.87
CA MET A 134 3.56 -15.91 -24.33
C MET A 134 3.09 -14.46 -24.16
N TYR A 135 2.60 -13.85 -25.23
CA TYR A 135 2.04 -12.50 -25.27
C TYR A 135 0.54 -12.56 -25.52
N ARG A 136 -0.22 -11.75 -24.82
CA ARG A 136 -1.66 -11.60 -25.01
C ARG A 136 -1.93 -10.55 -26.08
N VAL A 137 -2.83 -10.86 -26.99
CA VAL A 137 -3.35 -9.91 -27.99
C VAL A 137 -4.64 -9.31 -27.45
N MET A 138 -4.59 -8.02 -27.17
CA MET A 138 -5.76 -7.24 -26.73
C MET A 138 -6.19 -6.30 -27.83
N VAL A 139 -7.46 -6.30 -28.19
CA VAL A 139 -8.07 -5.38 -29.16
C VAL A 139 -8.86 -4.33 -28.40
N GLN A 140 -8.56 -3.07 -28.62
CA GLN A 140 -9.22 -1.96 -27.96
C GLN A 140 -9.29 -0.76 -28.92
N ALA A 141 -10.29 0.10 -28.75
CA ALA A 141 -10.38 1.31 -29.55
C ALA A 141 -9.20 2.26 -29.26
N ASP A 142 -8.85 3.07 -30.26
CA ASP A 142 -7.85 4.13 -30.10
C ASP A 142 -8.23 5.07 -28.94
N PRO A 143 -7.27 5.51 -28.12
CA PRO A 143 -7.53 6.45 -27.03
C PRO A 143 -8.35 7.68 -27.44
N ALA A 144 -8.12 8.23 -28.62
CA ALA A 144 -8.86 9.39 -29.11
C ALA A 144 -10.37 9.13 -29.26
N LEU A 145 -10.77 7.88 -29.50
CA LEU A 145 -12.16 7.47 -29.68
C LEU A 145 -12.89 7.06 -28.39
N ARG A 146 -12.19 7.07 -27.24
CA ARG A 146 -12.75 6.60 -25.97
C ARG A 146 -12.53 7.56 -24.78
N THR A 147 -12.01 8.76 -25.01
CA THR A 147 -11.72 9.75 -23.96
C THR A 147 -12.95 10.50 -23.48
N ASN A 148 -13.95 10.72 -24.32
CA ASN A 148 -15.12 11.54 -24.01
C ASN A 148 -16.41 10.74 -24.07
N LEU A 149 -17.38 11.10 -23.23
CA LEU A 149 -18.75 10.55 -23.29
C LEU A 149 -19.41 10.75 -24.65
N GLU A 150 -19.05 11.81 -25.39
CA GLU A 150 -19.57 12.07 -26.73
C GLU A 150 -19.09 11.02 -27.74
N SER A 151 -17.93 10.44 -27.52
CA SER A 151 -17.41 9.35 -28.38
C SER A 151 -18.33 8.12 -28.36
N LEU A 152 -19.08 7.94 -27.29
CA LEU A 152 -20.06 6.86 -27.15
C LEU A 152 -21.20 6.96 -28.14
N LYS A 153 -21.57 8.17 -28.57
CA LYS A 153 -22.58 8.41 -29.61
C LYS A 153 -22.13 7.89 -30.98
N ASN A 154 -20.83 7.79 -31.20
CA ASN A 154 -20.24 7.34 -32.46
C ASN A 154 -20.07 5.80 -32.53
N ILE A 155 -20.23 5.11 -31.40
CA ILE A 155 -20.13 3.64 -31.37
C ILE A 155 -21.38 3.04 -32.01
N LYS A 156 -21.18 2.08 -32.91
CA LYS A 156 -22.22 1.38 -33.58
C LYS A 156 -22.19 -0.10 -33.21
N VAL A 157 -23.38 -0.69 -33.03
CA VAL A 157 -23.56 -2.13 -32.81
C VAL A 157 -24.16 -2.75 -34.07
N ARG A 158 -23.79 -3.97 -34.35
CA ARG A 158 -24.27 -4.70 -35.52
C ARG A 158 -25.73 -5.14 -35.33
N ASN A 159 -26.55 -4.84 -36.28
CA ASN A 159 -27.92 -5.26 -36.38
C ASN A 159 -28.14 -6.00 -37.72
N GLY A 160 -27.95 -7.32 -37.75
CA GLY A 160 -27.95 -8.08 -39.00
C GLY A 160 -26.89 -7.58 -39.97
N ASN A 161 -27.32 -6.99 -41.09
CA ASN A 161 -26.45 -6.41 -42.12
C ASN A 161 -26.24 -4.89 -41.95
N GLU A 162 -26.92 -4.25 -41.01
CA GLU A 162 -26.83 -2.82 -40.76
C GLU A 162 -26.10 -2.54 -39.46
N MET A 163 -25.72 -1.27 -39.26
CA MET A 163 -25.05 -0.76 -38.05
C MET A 163 -25.93 0.27 -37.38
N ALA A 164 -26.35 0.03 -36.14
CA ALA A 164 -27.16 0.92 -35.36
C ALA A 164 -26.30 1.67 -34.33
N PRO A 165 -26.48 2.99 -34.10
CA PRO A 165 -25.77 3.73 -33.09
C PRO A 165 -26.21 3.27 -31.70
N ILE A 166 -25.23 3.02 -30.83
CA ILE A 166 -25.48 2.45 -29.48
C ILE A 166 -26.25 3.42 -28.59
N SER A 167 -26.17 4.71 -28.86
CA SER A 167 -26.83 5.79 -28.13
C SER A 167 -28.37 5.71 -28.16
N GLN A 168 -28.94 4.95 -29.07
CA GLN A 168 -30.40 4.71 -29.13
C GLN A 168 -30.88 3.68 -28.09
N PHE A 169 -29.99 2.85 -27.59
CA PHE A 169 -30.29 1.74 -26.71
C PHE A 169 -29.75 1.90 -25.30
N VAL A 170 -28.92 2.92 -25.08
CA VAL A 170 -28.16 3.09 -23.83
C VAL A 170 -28.38 4.47 -23.24
N SER A 171 -28.73 4.52 -21.98
CA SER A 171 -28.69 5.75 -21.16
C SER A 171 -27.51 5.70 -20.20
N ILE A 172 -26.85 6.86 -20.03
CA ILE A 172 -25.67 6.98 -19.19
C ILE A 172 -25.96 7.93 -18.04
N LYS A 173 -25.72 7.46 -16.83
CA LYS A 173 -25.88 8.25 -15.60
C LYS A 173 -24.52 8.32 -14.89
N LYS A 174 -24.11 9.52 -14.48
CA LYS A 174 -22.95 9.67 -13.61
C LYS A 174 -23.35 9.24 -12.21
N VAL A 175 -22.60 8.28 -11.67
CA VAL A 175 -22.77 7.77 -10.30
C VAL A 175 -21.45 7.87 -9.55
N TYR A 176 -21.51 7.81 -8.25
CA TYR A 176 -20.33 7.78 -7.40
C TYR A 176 -20.32 6.49 -6.61
N GLY A 177 -19.15 5.88 -6.51
CA GLY A 177 -18.99 4.62 -5.79
C GLY A 177 -17.51 4.29 -5.62
N PRO A 178 -17.18 3.24 -4.88
CA PRO A 178 -15.78 2.82 -4.72
C PRO A 178 -15.24 2.27 -6.03
N ASP A 179 -13.99 2.63 -6.34
CA ASP A 179 -13.29 2.09 -7.51
C ASP A 179 -12.96 0.61 -7.30
N ILE A 180 -12.37 0.27 -6.16
CA ILE A 180 -11.97 -1.09 -5.80
C ILE A 180 -12.40 -1.38 -4.37
N ILE A 181 -13.04 -2.51 -4.16
CA ILE A 181 -13.31 -3.07 -2.84
C ILE A 181 -12.33 -4.22 -2.61
N SER A 182 -11.37 -3.99 -1.72
CA SER A 182 -10.39 -4.99 -1.33
C SER A 182 -10.90 -5.84 -0.18
N ARG A 183 -10.38 -7.07 -0.08
CA ARG A 183 -10.61 -7.95 1.06
C ARG A 183 -9.28 -8.46 1.61
N PHE A 184 -9.20 -8.53 2.92
CA PHE A 184 -8.06 -9.10 3.62
C PHE A 184 -8.58 -10.11 4.64
N ASN A 185 -8.08 -11.35 4.60
CA ASN A 185 -8.56 -12.46 5.43
C ASN A 185 -10.10 -12.61 5.39
N MET A 186 -10.69 -12.56 4.18
CA MET A 186 -12.14 -12.67 3.91
C MET A 186 -12.99 -11.47 4.31
N TYR A 187 -12.48 -10.53 5.11
CA TYR A 187 -13.20 -9.32 5.50
C TYR A 187 -12.99 -8.18 4.50
N THR A 188 -13.99 -7.32 4.33
CA THR A 188 -13.84 -6.09 3.57
C THR A 188 -12.77 -5.23 4.22
N SER A 189 -11.81 -4.75 3.45
CA SER A 189 -10.62 -4.10 3.98
C SER A 189 -10.31 -2.78 3.27
N ILE A 190 -9.89 -1.81 4.06
CA ILE A 190 -9.33 -0.54 3.59
C ILE A 190 -7.86 -0.48 4.04
N LYS A 191 -6.97 -0.31 3.07
CA LYS A 191 -5.54 -0.18 3.34
C LYS A 191 -5.22 1.24 3.80
N VAL A 192 -4.50 1.33 4.93
CA VAL A 192 -3.99 2.58 5.50
C VAL A 192 -2.47 2.48 5.62
N MET A 193 -1.78 3.50 5.16
CA MET A 193 -0.33 3.62 5.28
C MET A 193 -0.01 4.62 6.38
N VAL A 194 0.78 4.20 7.36
CA VAL A 194 1.14 5.01 8.53
C VAL A 194 2.64 5.26 8.52
N ALA A 195 3.02 6.53 8.39
CA ALA A 195 4.42 6.95 8.45
C ALA A 195 4.79 7.31 9.89
N PRO A 196 5.81 6.68 10.48
CA PRO A 196 6.34 7.08 11.78
C PRO A 196 6.91 8.50 11.77
N ALA A 197 6.78 9.21 12.87
CA ALA A 197 7.34 10.55 13.01
C ALA A 197 8.86 10.52 13.14
N ASP A 198 9.50 11.62 12.79
CA ASP A 198 10.95 11.75 12.87
C ASP A 198 11.43 11.67 14.32
N GLY A 199 12.35 10.75 14.59
CA GLY A 199 12.89 10.49 15.93
C GLY A 199 12.20 9.36 16.68
N TYR A 200 11.11 8.84 16.18
CA TYR A 200 10.44 7.66 16.73
C TYR A 200 10.80 6.39 15.97
N THR A 201 10.77 5.27 16.67
CA THR A 201 10.99 3.94 16.09
C THR A 201 9.68 3.35 15.57
N SER A 202 9.77 2.40 14.64
CA SER A 202 8.61 1.62 14.16
C SER A 202 7.86 0.94 15.32
N GLY A 203 8.59 0.37 16.30
CA GLY A 203 7.98 -0.26 17.47
C GLY A 203 7.19 0.71 18.35
N GLN A 204 7.61 1.98 18.47
CA GLN A 204 6.85 3.03 19.18
C GLN A 204 5.58 3.39 18.41
N ALA A 205 5.68 3.51 17.08
CA ALA A 205 4.53 3.75 16.23
C ALA A 205 3.52 2.59 16.28
N LEU A 206 3.99 1.34 16.30
CA LEU A 206 3.13 0.15 16.46
C LEU A 206 2.36 0.16 17.79
N LYS A 207 3.00 0.54 18.89
CA LYS A 207 2.31 0.70 20.18
C LYS A 207 1.26 1.81 20.15
N ALA A 208 1.58 2.95 19.53
CA ALA A 208 0.61 4.03 19.37
C ALA A 208 -0.60 3.61 18.53
N ILE A 209 -0.37 2.80 17.49
CA ILE A 209 -1.44 2.21 16.65
C ILE A 209 -2.36 1.34 17.50
N GLU A 210 -1.80 0.46 18.34
CA GLU A 210 -2.56 -0.44 19.21
C GLU A 210 -3.37 0.33 20.27
N GLU A 211 -2.77 1.33 20.92
CA GLU A 211 -3.44 2.19 21.90
C GLU A 211 -4.62 2.96 21.28
N VAL A 212 -4.42 3.58 20.13
CA VAL A 212 -5.50 4.30 19.42
C VAL A 212 -6.57 3.34 18.95
N ALA A 213 -6.22 2.14 18.48
CA ALA A 213 -7.18 1.13 18.06
C ALA A 213 -8.10 0.70 19.20
N SER A 214 -7.53 0.46 20.39
CA SER A 214 -8.30 0.05 21.56
C SER A 214 -9.31 1.10 22.04
N THR A 215 -9.05 2.37 21.78
CA THR A 215 -9.92 3.49 22.22
C THR A 215 -10.89 4.00 21.16
N THR A 216 -10.52 3.87 19.88
CA THR A 216 -11.25 4.52 18.77
C THR A 216 -12.09 3.56 17.94
N LEU A 217 -11.66 2.28 17.81
CA LEU A 217 -12.35 1.34 16.95
C LEU A 217 -13.62 0.79 17.63
N PRO A 218 -14.81 0.94 17.01
CA PRO A 218 -16.04 0.34 17.52
C PRO A 218 -16.01 -1.19 17.40
N THR A 219 -16.83 -1.87 18.19
CA THR A 219 -17.02 -3.31 18.09
C THR A 219 -17.41 -3.73 16.67
N GLY A 220 -16.75 -4.75 16.16
CA GLY A 220 -16.94 -5.26 14.79
C GLY A 220 -16.00 -4.66 13.75
N PHE A 221 -15.21 -3.66 14.10
CA PHE A 221 -14.12 -3.16 13.28
C PHE A 221 -12.78 -3.52 13.91
N GLY A 222 -11.80 -3.81 13.06
CA GLY A 222 -10.47 -4.17 13.51
C GLY A 222 -9.41 -3.76 12.48
N TYR A 223 -8.17 -4.10 12.77
CA TYR A 223 -7.07 -3.94 11.83
C TYR A 223 -6.13 -5.15 11.92
N GLU A 224 -5.40 -5.39 10.85
CA GLU A 224 -4.27 -6.30 10.83
C GLU A 224 -3.06 -5.62 10.21
N LEU A 225 -1.89 -5.92 10.74
CA LEU A 225 -0.63 -5.44 10.20
C LEU A 225 -0.30 -6.19 8.91
N GLY A 226 0.20 -5.47 7.92
CA GLY A 226 0.69 -6.02 6.67
C GLY A 226 2.20 -5.83 6.50
N GLY A 227 2.77 -6.55 5.53
CA GLY A 227 4.17 -6.39 5.14
C GLY A 227 5.17 -6.59 6.28
N MET A 228 6.22 -5.75 6.29
CA MET A 228 7.27 -5.81 7.30
C MET A 228 6.79 -5.53 8.72
N ALA A 229 5.74 -4.73 8.89
CA ALA A 229 5.23 -4.36 10.20
C ALA A 229 4.66 -5.57 10.96
N ARG A 230 4.08 -6.53 10.24
CA ARG A 230 3.62 -7.79 10.82
C ARG A 230 4.79 -8.61 11.37
N GLU A 231 5.84 -8.78 10.57
CA GLU A 231 7.04 -9.53 11.00
C GLU A 231 7.72 -8.86 12.21
N GLU A 232 7.78 -7.53 12.22
CA GLU A 232 8.32 -6.77 13.33
C GLU A 232 7.49 -6.95 14.61
N ALA A 233 6.17 -6.89 14.52
CA ALA A 233 5.28 -7.10 15.66
C ALA A 233 5.37 -8.53 16.22
N GLU A 234 5.43 -9.54 15.35
CA GLU A 234 5.59 -10.94 15.74
C GLU A 234 6.97 -11.20 16.39
N THR A 235 8.02 -10.53 15.92
CA THR A 235 9.39 -10.70 16.43
C THR A 235 9.65 -9.89 17.71
N SER A 236 8.90 -8.83 17.96
CA SER A 236 9.03 -7.94 19.13
C SER A 236 8.65 -8.61 20.47
N GLY A 237 8.17 -9.86 20.43
CA GLY A 237 7.78 -10.59 21.62
C GLY A 237 8.97 -11.04 22.49
N SER A 238 8.68 -11.55 23.69
CA SER A 238 9.64 -12.03 24.71
C SER A 238 10.58 -13.15 24.24
N THR A 239 10.32 -13.75 23.08
CA THR A 239 11.08 -14.84 22.48
C THR A 239 12.50 -14.43 22.10
N THR A 240 12.70 -13.17 21.67
CA THR A 240 14.01 -12.66 21.27
C THR A 240 15.02 -12.64 22.43
N GLY A 241 14.58 -12.24 23.63
CA GLY A 241 15.41 -12.27 24.83
C GLY A 241 15.82 -13.69 25.24
N LEU A 242 14.89 -14.66 25.11
CA LEU A 242 15.18 -16.06 25.38
C LEU A 242 16.20 -16.65 24.40
N ILE A 243 16.06 -16.33 23.10
CA ILE A 243 16.99 -16.77 22.05
C ILE A 243 18.39 -16.21 22.32
N PHE A 244 18.52 -14.93 22.65
CA PHE A 244 19.82 -14.32 23.00
C PHE A 244 20.43 -14.97 24.24
N LEU A 245 19.66 -15.23 25.26
CA LEU A 245 20.13 -15.92 26.46
C LEU A 245 20.63 -17.34 26.11
N LEU A 246 19.88 -18.09 25.30
CA LEU A 246 20.25 -19.43 24.89
C LEU A 246 21.51 -19.44 24.02
N CYS A 247 21.62 -18.50 23.09
CA CYS A 247 22.86 -18.31 22.32
C CYS A 247 24.04 -17.99 23.22
N PHE A 248 23.88 -17.13 24.21
CA PHE A 248 24.92 -16.76 25.16
C PHE A 248 25.39 -17.98 25.97
N VAL A 249 24.46 -18.77 26.48
CA VAL A 249 24.74 -20.02 27.21
C VAL A 249 25.48 -21.02 26.31
N PHE A 250 25.03 -21.17 25.06
CA PHE A 250 25.66 -22.08 24.10
C PHE A 250 27.10 -21.68 23.81
N VAL A 251 27.34 -20.39 23.54
CA VAL A 251 28.71 -19.86 23.29
C VAL A 251 29.59 -20.05 24.53
N TYR A 252 29.06 -19.80 25.72
CA TYR A 252 29.80 -20.02 26.99
C TYR A 252 30.20 -21.49 27.16
N LEU A 253 29.28 -22.43 26.93
CA LEU A 253 29.56 -23.86 27.02
C LEU A 253 30.59 -24.32 25.99
N LEU A 254 30.48 -23.82 24.74
CA LEU A 254 31.42 -24.14 23.68
C LEU A 254 32.83 -23.63 24.02
N LEU A 255 32.95 -22.40 24.50
CA LEU A 255 34.23 -21.84 24.96
C LEU A 255 34.79 -22.61 26.16
N SER A 256 33.94 -23.03 27.11
CA SER A 256 34.34 -23.82 28.26
C SER A 256 34.90 -25.17 27.86
N ALA A 257 34.32 -25.82 26.86
CA ALA A 257 34.83 -27.05 26.31
C ALA A 257 36.17 -26.86 25.57
N GLN A 258 36.31 -25.72 24.86
CA GLN A 258 37.52 -25.43 24.08
C GLN A 258 38.74 -25.05 24.95
N TYR A 259 38.47 -24.32 26.06
CA TYR A 259 39.54 -23.89 26.99
C TYR A 259 39.74 -24.83 28.17
N GLU A 260 38.98 -25.93 28.25
CA GLU A 260 39.00 -26.89 29.39
C GLU A 260 38.91 -26.20 30.76
N SER A 261 38.20 -25.09 30.81
CA SER A 261 38.09 -24.21 32.00
C SER A 261 36.75 -23.52 32.01
N TYR A 262 36.14 -23.41 33.20
CA TYR A 262 34.88 -22.63 33.38
C TYR A 262 35.12 -21.14 33.65
N ILE A 263 36.34 -20.73 34.04
CA ILE A 263 36.65 -19.34 34.43
C ILE A 263 37.14 -18.54 33.20
N LEU A 264 37.98 -19.11 32.36
CA LEU A 264 38.53 -18.43 31.19
C LEU A 264 37.48 -17.91 30.22
N PRO A 265 36.40 -18.61 29.89
CA PRO A 265 35.34 -18.10 29.03
C PRO A 265 34.64 -16.85 29.56
N LEU A 266 34.52 -16.72 30.87
CA LEU A 266 33.93 -15.53 31.47
C LEU A 266 34.76 -14.27 31.20
N ALA A 267 36.09 -14.37 31.26
CA ALA A 267 36.98 -13.26 30.93
C ALA A 267 36.83 -12.85 29.44
N VAL A 268 36.71 -13.81 28.54
CA VAL A 268 36.49 -13.55 27.11
C VAL A 268 35.13 -12.90 26.87
N LEU A 269 34.06 -13.42 27.48
CA LEU A 269 32.72 -12.88 27.35
C LEU A 269 32.60 -11.47 27.94
N LEU A 270 33.30 -11.17 29.03
CA LEU A 270 33.36 -9.82 29.62
C LEU A 270 34.08 -8.83 28.71
N SER A 271 34.96 -9.26 27.82
CA SER A 271 35.65 -8.35 26.89
C SER A 271 34.72 -7.85 25.75
N ILE A 272 33.67 -8.59 25.41
CA ILE A 272 32.73 -8.27 24.32
C ILE A 272 32.00 -6.94 24.57
N PRO A 273 31.38 -6.66 25.74
CA PRO A 273 30.76 -5.37 26.01
C PRO A 273 31.69 -4.17 25.85
N PHE A 274 32.97 -4.32 26.24
CA PHE A 274 33.97 -3.22 26.08
C PHE A 274 34.29 -3.01 24.60
N GLY A 275 34.41 -4.06 23.80
CA GLY A 275 34.60 -3.96 22.34
C GLY A 275 33.39 -3.30 21.65
N LEU A 276 32.18 -3.68 22.01
CA LEU A 276 30.95 -3.08 21.51
C LEU A 276 30.86 -1.61 21.91
N MET A 277 31.10 -1.28 23.17
CA MET A 277 31.12 0.11 23.68
C MET A 277 32.12 0.96 22.90
N GLY A 278 33.33 0.44 22.68
CA GLY A 278 34.36 1.10 21.88
C GLY A 278 33.91 1.38 20.46
N SER A 279 33.33 0.37 19.79
CA SER A 279 32.84 0.53 18.43
C SER A 279 31.68 1.53 18.31
N PHE A 280 30.74 1.56 19.26
CA PHE A 280 29.66 2.57 19.27
C PHE A 280 30.19 3.98 19.52
N LEU A 281 31.14 4.15 20.42
CA LEU A 281 31.79 5.45 20.67
C LEU A 281 32.54 5.94 19.43
N PHE A 282 33.24 5.04 18.74
CA PHE A 282 33.97 5.38 17.51
C PHE A 282 33.01 5.76 16.38
N VAL A 283 31.93 4.98 16.15
CA VAL A 283 30.92 5.29 15.15
C VAL A 283 30.25 6.62 15.43
N GLN A 284 29.97 6.93 16.70
CA GLN A 284 29.40 8.22 17.10
C GLN A 284 30.38 9.36 16.87
N GLY A 285 31.67 9.18 17.17
CA GLY A 285 32.71 10.15 16.93
C GLY A 285 32.98 10.39 15.43
N LEU A 286 33.06 9.33 14.62
CA LEU A 286 33.25 9.43 13.17
C LEU A 286 32.01 10.00 12.46
N SER A 287 30.82 9.69 12.92
CA SER A 287 29.56 10.27 12.38
C SER A 287 29.52 11.79 12.58
N LEU A 288 30.06 12.31 13.68
CA LEU A 288 30.19 13.75 13.89
C LEU A 288 31.23 14.40 12.95
N ILE A 289 32.32 13.69 12.62
CA ILE A 289 33.35 14.18 11.68
C ILE A 289 32.81 14.22 10.24
N HIS A 290 32.02 13.24 9.81
CA HIS A 290 31.44 13.23 8.46
C HIS A 290 30.28 14.21 8.26
N ILE A 291 29.64 14.68 9.31
CA ILE A 291 28.58 15.72 9.22
C ILE A 291 29.17 17.12 9.07
N SER A 292 30.44 17.33 9.44
CA SER A 292 31.09 18.63 9.43
C SER A 292 31.87 18.95 8.16
N GLU A 293 32.00 18.03 7.20
CA GLU A 293 32.60 18.33 5.88
C GLU A 293 31.52 18.47 4.80
N PRO A 294 31.14 19.71 4.43
CA PRO A 294 30.35 19.94 3.21
C PRO A 294 31.32 19.87 2.02
N THR A 295 31.26 18.80 1.27
CA THR A 295 31.78 18.76 -0.09
C THR A 295 30.65 19.01 -1.09
#